data_809b9bac37f386de6c0c3dfd04a425e3
#
_entry.id   809b9bac37f386de6c0c3dfd04a425e3
#
_cell.length_a   1.000
_cell.length_b   1.000
_cell.length_c   1.000
_cell.angle_alpha   90.00
_cell.angle_beta   90.00
_cell.angle_gamma   90.00
#
_symmetry.space_group_name_H-M   'P 1'
#
loop_
_entity.id
_entity.type
_entity.pdbx_description
1 polymer ?
#
loop_
_entity_poly.entity_id
_entity_poly.type
_entity_poly.pdbx_seq_one_letter_code
_entity_poly.pdbx_strand_id
1 'polypeptide(L)'
;MRSHDRRKVVPFWRGYNPDMPIRLLSSEVSSQIAAGEVIERPASVVKELLENSLDAGARSIAITSEEAGKKLIEVADDGSGIPSNELELAVARHATSKLVRSDDLFSISTLGFRGEALASIGSVSRMTITSRVQNEMEGARLTVEGGDPGRLTRVGTTVGTTVRVENLFYNVPARLKFLKADVTERRAIDQLVTRYALAYPDKRFRLSDGKTMALQTSGDGDRRSILAALYGVDTAKQLLEIMAEEEGYRLTGFISPTSLTRSNRKEITFFINGRWVHDAALNAALLQAYHTLLMVGRYPLTALFLQMPAQEVDVNVHPAKAEVRFRNQDRIFSFIQRSVRKALLAYSPVPHVAPSLWGITRTVPSEAPRHTGLDWAIGHDEVPAATDAFLSSEPPAASKQGSATNAASSSAQGQSSILDRIPLLRLVGQIGATYLVAEGPDGLYLIDQHAAHERILFEKLMTQHAMKNIPSQALLTPATVTLPPPSARLLLSQLPTLQHFGFDVEEFGPNTFQVRAIPALFMGSDPSAALRALVEDFEEDETPLQNEIEAKLAARVCKRMAVKDGQTLSNEEQRALLADLEACDSPRTCPHGRPTMIHLSVDMLERQFGRRGAR
;
A
#
# COMPACT_ATOMS: atom_id res chain seq x y z
N MET A 1 -2.04 -50.99 -37.84
CA MET A 1 -3.20 -50.54 -37.07
C MET A 1 -2.73 -49.73 -35.87
N ARG A 2 -2.71 -48.42 -35.97
CA ARG A 2 -2.41 -47.50 -34.86
C ARG A 2 -3.59 -46.55 -34.74
N SER A 3 -4.30 -46.64 -33.64
CA SER A 3 -5.46 -45.80 -33.29
C SER A 3 -4.99 -44.40 -32.93
N HIS A 4 -5.49 -43.40 -33.64
CA HIS A 4 -5.34 -41.98 -33.32
C HIS A 4 -6.28 -41.61 -32.19
N ASP A 5 -5.72 -41.26 -31.05
CA ASP A 5 -6.42 -40.63 -29.92
C ASP A 5 -6.71 -39.15 -30.27
N ARG A 6 -7.93 -38.86 -30.68
CA ARG A 6 -8.42 -37.50 -30.92
C ARG A 6 -8.86 -36.93 -29.57
N ARG A 7 -8.03 -36.12 -28.92
CA ARG A 7 -8.47 -35.27 -27.82
C ARG A 7 -9.58 -34.36 -28.29
N LYS A 8 -10.78 -34.60 -27.77
CA LYS A 8 -11.96 -33.73 -27.99
C LYS A 8 -11.70 -32.37 -27.33
N VAL A 9 -11.43 -31.36 -28.10
CA VAL A 9 -11.52 -29.95 -27.69
C VAL A 9 -13.01 -29.68 -27.45
N VAL A 10 -13.40 -29.50 -26.20
CA VAL A 10 -14.78 -29.11 -25.84
C VAL A 10 -14.91 -27.62 -26.13
N PRO A 11 -15.81 -27.18 -27.03
CA PRO A 11 -16.01 -25.77 -27.31
C PRO A 11 -16.65 -25.08 -26.09
N PHE A 12 -16.07 -23.97 -25.64
CA PHE A 12 -16.45 -23.22 -24.44
C PHE A 12 -17.77 -22.41 -24.60
N TRP A 13 -18.39 -22.45 -25.78
CA TRP A 13 -19.70 -21.82 -26.03
C TRP A 13 -20.76 -22.90 -26.19
N ARG A 14 -21.43 -23.27 -25.07
CA ARG A 14 -22.73 -23.94 -25.19
C ARG A 14 -23.71 -22.87 -25.66
N GLY A 15 -24.16 -23.00 -26.88
CA GLY A 15 -25.25 -22.22 -27.45
C GLY A 15 -26.51 -22.31 -26.57
N TYR A 16 -27.41 -21.36 -26.75
CA TYR A 16 -28.75 -21.32 -26.16
C TYR A 16 -29.34 -22.73 -26.17
N ASN A 17 -29.60 -23.29 -24.98
CA ASN A 17 -30.27 -24.57 -24.87
C ASN A 17 -31.79 -24.30 -24.84
N PRO A 18 -32.54 -24.64 -25.88
CA PRO A 18 -33.97 -24.41 -25.93
C PRO A 18 -34.77 -25.14 -24.83
N ASP A 19 -34.16 -26.12 -24.15
CA ASP A 19 -34.79 -26.89 -23.07
C ASP A 19 -34.65 -26.22 -21.69
N MET A 20 -34.04 -25.01 -21.61
CA MET A 20 -33.97 -24.22 -20.37
C MET A 20 -34.91 -23.01 -20.46
N PRO A 21 -36.18 -23.15 -20.09
CA PRO A 21 -37.09 -22.02 -20.09
C PRO A 21 -36.70 -20.97 -19.07
N ILE A 22 -36.90 -19.70 -19.40
CA ILE A 22 -36.77 -18.59 -18.45
C ILE A 22 -37.78 -18.81 -17.33
N ARG A 23 -37.29 -18.83 -16.05
CA ARG A 23 -38.12 -19.00 -14.85
C ARG A 23 -37.91 -17.87 -13.89
N LEU A 24 -38.95 -17.46 -13.20
CA LEU A 24 -38.81 -16.57 -12.05
C LEU A 24 -38.03 -17.31 -10.95
N LEU A 25 -36.98 -16.67 -10.46
CA LEU A 25 -36.24 -17.18 -9.29
C LEU A 25 -37.12 -17.12 -8.03
N SER A 26 -36.91 -18.04 -7.11
CA SER A 26 -37.52 -17.92 -5.81
C SER A 26 -37.04 -16.64 -5.10
N SER A 27 -37.84 -16.09 -4.21
CA SER A 27 -37.48 -14.89 -3.44
C SER A 27 -36.17 -15.08 -2.65
N GLU A 28 -35.93 -16.30 -2.16
CA GLU A 28 -34.70 -16.66 -1.45
C GLU A 28 -33.47 -16.58 -2.37
N VAL A 29 -33.51 -17.24 -3.53
CA VAL A 29 -32.40 -17.23 -4.50
C VAL A 29 -32.15 -15.81 -5.04
N SER A 30 -33.21 -15.09 -5.38
CA SER A 30 -33.11 -13.69 -5.80
C SER A 30 -32.49 -12.81 -4.72
N SER A 31 -32.83 -13.07 -3.44
CA SER A 31 -32.26 -12.40 -2.27
C SER A 31 -30.76 -12.67 -2.10
N GLN A 32 -30.36 -13.93 -2.24
CA GLN A 32 -28.96 -14.33 -2.14
C GLN A 32 -28.10 -13.77 -3.27
N ILE A 33 -28.64 -13.66 -4.50
CA ILE A 33 -27.94 -13.04 -5.64
C ILE A 33 -27.76 -11.54 -5.38
N ALA A 34 -28.82 -10.82 -5.04
CA ALA A 34 -28.76 -9.38 -4.76
C ALA A 34 -27.88 -9.05 -3.54
N ALA A 35 -27.99 -9.87 -2.46
CA ALA A 35 -27.06 -9.75 -1.33
C ALA A 35 -25.61 -9.92 -1.79
N GLY A 36 -25.39 -10.67 -2.83
CA GLY A 36 -24.10 -10.93 -3.41
C GLY A 36 -23.43 -9.76 -4.06
N GLU A 37 -24.17 -8.87 -4.59
CA GLU A 37 -23.69 -7.65 -5.20
C GLU A 37 -23.34 -6.58 -4.15
N VAL A 38 -23.95 -6.65 -2.97
CA VAL A 38 -23.76 -5.69 -1.86
C VAL A 38 -22.74 -6.20 -0.83
N ILE A 39 -22.85 -7.48 -0.45
CA ILE A 39 -22.03 -8.08 0.61
C ILE A 39 -21.11 -9.15 0.01
N GLU A 40 -19.90 -8.73 -0.35
CA GLU A 40 -18.88 -9.62 -0.92
C GLU A 40 -18.03 -10.30 0.16
N ARG A 41 -17.79 -9.61 1.28
CA ARG A 41 -16.85 -10.02 2.34
C ARG A 41 -17.22 -9.43 3.70
N PRO A 42 -16.64 -9.95 4.83
CA PRO A 42 -16.92 -9.42 6.18
C PRO A 42 -16.74 -7.90 6.31
N ALA A 43 -15.71 -7.33 5.71
CA ALA A 43 -15.48 -5.88 5.73
C ALA A 43 -16.62 -5.09 5.09
N SER A 44 -17.35 -5.65 4.10
CA SER A 44 -18.54 -5.01 3.52
C SER A 44 -19.68 -4.87 4.52
N VAL A 45 -19.89 -5.92 5.36
CA VAL A 45 -20.87 -5.87 6.46
C VAL A 45 -20.51 -4.78 7.46
N VAL A 46 -19.26 -4.77 7.92
CA VAL A 46 -18.76 -3.73 8.87
C VAL A 46 -18.96 -2.35 8.29
N LYS A 47 -18.66 -2.15 7.00
CA LYS A 47 -18.83 -0.87 6.31
C LYS A 47 -20.27 -0.38 6.37
N GLU A 48 -21.22 -1.19 5.92
CA GLU A 48 -22.63 -0.79 5.86
C GLU A 48 -23.21 -0.53 7.27
N LEU A 49 -22.85 -1.33 8.28
CA LEU A 49 -23.30 -1.11 9.66
C LEU A 49 -22.69 0.15 10.27
N LEU A 50 -21.39 0.39 10.02
CA LEU A 50 -20.69 1.57 10.50
C LEU A 50 -21.24 2.85 9.85
N GLU A 51 -21.50 2.83 8.53
CA GLU A 51 -22.14 3.94 7.82
C GLU A 51 -23.55 4.24 8.40
N ASN A 52 -24.31 3.21 8.74
CA ASN A 52 -25.62 3.39 9.39
C ASN A 52 -25.49 4.02 10.78
N SER A 53 -24.52 3.60 11.58
CA SER A 53 -24.27 4.20 12.90
C SER A 53 -23.86 5.68 12.80
N LEU A 54 -23.02 6.03 11.81
CA LEU A 54 -22.65 7.43 11.54
C LEU A 54 -23.86 8.28 11.09
N ASP A 55 -24.67 7.74 10.18
CA ASP A 55 -25.90 8.39 9.71
C ASP A 55 -26.93 8.56 10.83
N ALA A 56 -26.95 7.64 11.83
CA ALA A 56 -27.77 7.76 13.06
C ALA A 56 -27.22 8.80 14.05
N GLY A 57 -26.14 9.50 13.72
CA GLY A 57 -25.54 10.53 14.55
C GLY A 57 -24.81 10.01 15.79
N ALA A 58 -24.35 8.75 15.77
CA ALA A 58 -23.60 8.15 16.86
C ALA A 58 -22.35 8.96 17.22
N ARG A 59 -22.04 9.01 18.52
CA ARG A 59 -20.79 9.58 19.06
C ARG A 59 -19.79 8.50 19.43
N SER A 60 -20.27 7.28 19.73
CA SER A 60 -19.45 6.15 20.10
C SER A 60 -19.90 4.91 19.33
N ILE A 61 -18.98 4.27 18.63
CA ILE A 61 -19.23 3.08 17.81
C ILE A 61 -18.22 2.01 18.24
N ALA A 62 -18.76 0.88 18.72
CA ALA A 62 -17.98 -0.29 19.11
C ALA A 62 -18.17 -1.40 18.08
N ILE A 63 -17.07 -1.93 17.55
CA ILE A 63 -17.05 -3.00 16.55
C ILE A 63 -16.30 -4.19 17.14
N THR A 64 -16.95 -5.36 17.12
CA THR A 64 -16.34 -6.64 17.53
C THR A 64 -16.41 -7.60 16.36
N SER A 65 -15.29 -8.27 16.01
CA SER A 65 -15.26 -9.28 14.95
C SER A 65 -14.51 -10.52 15.40
N GLU A 66 -15.17 -11.68 15.42
CA GLU A 66 -14.54 -12.97 15.71
C GLU A 66 -14.31 -13.77 14.43
N GLU A 67 -13.20 -14.53 14.36
CA GLU A 67 -12.79 -15.33 13.19
C GLU A 67 -12.82 -14.51 11.89
N ALA A 68 -12.23 -13.32 11.94
CA ALA A 68 -12.19 -12.37 10.81
C ALA A 68 -13.58 -11.96 10.30
N GLY A 69 -14.59 -11.95 11.18
CA GLY A 69 -15.96 -11.60 10.87
C GLY A 69 -16.79 -12.71 10.25
N LYS A 70 -16.28 -13.93 10.15
CA LYS A 70 -17.05 -15.09 9.67
C LYS A 70 -18.00 -15.62 10.73
N LYS A 71 -17.52 -15.71 11.99
CA LYS A 71 -18.30 -16.20 13.12
C LYS A 71 -19.20 -15.13 13.71
N LEU A 72 -18.63 -13.95 13.96
CA LEU A 72 -19.33 -12.82 14.58
C LEU A 72 -18.84 -11.50 14.02
N ILE A 73 -19.79 -10.63 13.67
CA ILE A 73 -19.60 -9.17 13.53
C ILE A 73 -20.67 -8.53 14.41
N GLU A 74 -20.26 -7.69 15.35
CA GLU A 74 -21.16 -6.89 16.17
C GLU A 74 -20.79 -5.43 16.07
N VAL A 75 -21.76 -4.58 15.75
CA VAL A 75 -21.61 -3.13 15.73
C VAL A 75 -22.64 -2.55 16.67
N ALA A 76 -22.18 -1.85 17.70
CA ALA A 76 -22.99 -1.18 18.70
C ALA A 76 -22.72 0.33 18.68
N ASP A 77 -23.78 1.11 18.62
CA ASP A 77 -23.72 2.59 18.60
C ASP A 77 -24.65 3.21 19.65
N ASP A 78 -24.38 4.47 19.96
CA ASP A 78 -25.17 5.34 20.81
C ASP A 78 -25.98 6.38 20.00
N GLY A 79 -26.33 6.05 18.75
CA GLY A 79 -27.07 6.92 17.86
C GLY A 79 -28.56 7.08 18.24
N SER A 80 -29.35 7.63 17.31
CA SER A 80 -30.77 7.91 17.52
C SER A 80 -31.62 6.66 17.84
N GLY A 81 -31.14 5.48 17.47
CA GLY A 81 -31.90 4.23 17.52
C GLY A 81 -32.96 4.10 16.41
N ILE A 82 -33.64 2.96 16.38
CA ILE A 82 -34.75 2.63 15.46
C ILE A 82 -35.99 2.42 16.33
N PRO A 83 -37.12 3.11 16.05
CA PRO A 83 -38.37 2.89 16.78
C PRO A 83 -38.84 1.44 16.69
N SER A 84 -39.44 0.94 17.77
CA SER A 84 -39.87 -0.47 17.85
C SER A 84 -40.84 -0.86 16.74
N ASN A 85 -41.72 0.03 16.31
CA ASN A 85 -42.68 -0.16 15.21
C ASN A 85 -42.05 -0.11 13.81
N GLU A 86 -40.82 0.38 13.67
CA GLU A 86 -40.11 0.47 12.39
C GLU A 86 -39.05 -0.62 12.22
N LEU A 87 -38.77 -1.42 13.26
CA LEU A 87 -37.67 -2.38 13.25
C LEU A 87 -37.87 -3.51 12.21
N GLU A 88 -39.12 -3.97 12.00
CA GLU A 88 -39.45 -4.91 10.94
C GLU A 88 -39.29 -4.30 9.54
N LEU A 89 -39.67 -3.02 9.39
CA LEU A 89 -39.48 -2.30 8.13
C LEU A 89 -38.00 -2.07 7.83
N ALA A 90 -37.16 -1.85 8.83
CA ALA A 90 -35.73 -1.61 8.66
C ALA A 90 -34.99 -2.80 8.01
N VAL A 91 -35.52 -4.03 8.12
CA VAL A 91 -34.98 -5.24 7.47
C VAL A 91 -35.70 -5.61 6.17
N ALA A 92 -36.73 -4.84 5.79
CA ALA A 92 -37.40 -5.02 4.52
C ALA A 92 -36.57 -4.42 3.37
N ARG A 93 -36.69 -4.99 2.17
CA ARG A 93 -36.04 -4.46 0.98
C ARG A 93 -36.68 -3.16 0.52
N HIS A 94 -35.84 -2.27 -0.01
CA HIS A 94 -36.27 -0.97 -0.54
C HIS A 94 -36.91 -0.05 0.53
N ALA A 95 -36.68 -0.34 1.81
CA ALA A 95 -37.12 0.51 2.90
C ALA A 95 -35.95 1.40 3.37
N THR A 96 -36.13 2.70 3.30
CA THR A 96 -35.13 3.69 3.71
C THR A 96 -35.80 4.94 4.27
N SER A 97 -35.23 5.49 5.34
CA SER A 97 -35.59 6.82 5.87
C SER A 97 -34.79 7.96 5.24
N LYS A 98 -33.83 7.64 4.35
CA LYS A 98 -32.78 8.56 3.89
C LYS A 98 -33.10 9.23 2.54
N LEU A 99 -34.03 8.68 1.75
CA LEU A 99 -34.49 9.21 0.48
C LEU A 99 -36.01 9.22 0.45
N VAL A 100 -36.59 10.33 -0.01
CA VAL A 100 -38.06 10.49 -0.15
C VAL A 100 -38.42 10.77 -1.62
N ARG A 101 -37.58 11.51 -2.33
CA ARG A 101 -37.84 11.95 -3.71
C ARG A 101 -36.72 11.51 -4.64
N SER A 102 -37.03 11.37 -5.93
CA SER A 102 -36.03 11.05 -6.97
C SER A 102 -34.91 12.10 -7.07
N ASP A 103 -35.22 13.35 -6.75
CA ASP A 103 -34.26 14.45 -6.79
C ASP A 103 -33.20 14.34 -5.67
N ASP A 104 -33.51 13.64 -4.57
CA ASP A 104 -32.57 13.39 -3.47
C ASP A 104 -31.37 12.54 -3.94
N LEU A 105 -31.52 11.79 -5.04
CA LEU A 105 -30.44 11.01 -5.64
C LEU A 105 -29.31 11.89 -6.19
N PHE A 106 -29.60 13.14 -6.55
CA PHE A 106 -28.59 14.09 -7.05
C PHE A 106 -27.90 14.89 -5.95
N SER A 107 -28.37 14.79 -4.71
CA SER A 107 -27.83 15.52 -3.57
C SER A 107 -27.70 14.66 -2.31
N ILE A 108 -27.06 13.47 -2.46
CA ILE A 108 -26.90 12.49 -1.38
C ILE A 108 -26.00 13.07 -0.29
N SER A 109 -26.57 13.37 0.88
CA SER A 109 -25.86 13.87 2.07
C SER A 109 -25.50 12.75 3.08
N THR A 110 -26.18 11.59 3.01
CA THR A 110 -25.97 10.44 3.89
C THR A 110 -24.97 9.45 3.29
N LEU A 111 -24.29 8.66 4.14
CA LEU A 111 -23.36 7.63 3.68
C LEU A 111 -24.09 6.43 3.06
N GLY A 112 -25.17 5.96 3.65
CA GLY A 112 -26.08 4.94 3.12
C GLY A 112 -27.34 5.57 2.52
N PHE A 113 -27.92 4.98 1.46
CA PHE A 113 -29.16 5.49 0.84
C PHE A 113 -30.05 4.43 0.17
N ARG A 114 -29.52 3.22 -0.12
CA ARG A 114 -30.22 2.22 -0.95
C ARG A 114 -31.35 1.45 -0.24
N GLY A 115 -31.39 1.42 1.10
CA GLY A 115 -32.39 0.67 1.85
C GLY A 115 -32.30 -0.85 1.69
N GLU A 116 -31.13 -1.40 1.37
CA GLU A 116 -30.94 -2.82 1.08
C GLU A 116 -29.90 -3.49 1.98
N ALA A 117 -29.11 -2.71 2.74
CA ALA A 117 -27.98 -3.24 3.50
C ALA A 117 -28.39 -4.27 4.55
N LEU A 118 -29.32 -3.92 5.45
CA LEU A 118 -29.78 -4.83 6.52
C LEU A 118 -30.50 -6.06 5.95
N ALA A 119 -31.35 -5.87 4.92
CA ALA A 119 -32.02 -6.98 4.23
C ALA A 119 -30.99 -7.93 3.58
N SER A 120 -29.95 -7.39 2.94
CA SER A 120 -28.89 -8.18 2.31
C SER A 120 -28.04 -8.92 3.34
N ILE A 121 -27.66 -8.28 4.44
CA ILE A 121 -26.93 -8.93 5.54
C ILE A 121 -27.76 -10.06 6.15
N GLY A 122 -29.05 -9.80 6.49
CA GLY A 122 -29.95 -10.78 7.07
C GLY A 122 -30.19 -11.99 6.18
N SER A 123 -30.19 -11.83 4.85
CA SER A 123 -30.41 -12.94 3.90
C SER A 123 -29.24 -13.93 3.81
N VAL A 124 -28.02 -13.54 4.23
CA VAL A 124 -26.82 -14.39 4.17
C VAL A 124 -26.20 -14.67 5.53
N SER A 125 -26.92 -14.39 6.62
CA SER A 125 -26.42 -14.55 7.99
C SER A 125 -27.56 -14.80 8.98
N ARG A 126 -27.21 -15.03 10.25
CA ARG A 126 -28.10 -14.88 11.39
C ARG A 126 -27.89 -13.52 12.01
N MET A 127 -28.82 -12.60 11.76
CA MET A 127 -28.70 -11.22 12.19
C MET A 127 -29.68 -10.94 13.34
N THR A 128 -29.19 -10.30 14.40
CA THR A 128 -30.01 -9.81 15.51
C THR A 128 -29.82 -8.29 15.63
N ILE A 129 -30.90 -7.54 15.55
CA ILE A 129 -30.92 -6.10 15.75
C ILE A 129 -31.59 -5.84 17.10
N THR A 130 -30.92 -5.10 17.96
CA THR A 130 -31.48 -4.60 19.23
C THR A 130 -31.37 -3.08 19.21
N SER A 131 -32.49 -2.38 19.35
CA SER A 131 -32.50 -0.92 19.26
C SER A 131 -33.48 -0.29 20.22
N ARG A 132 -33.17 0.94 20.67
CA ARG A 132 -34.05 1.77 21.48
C ARG A 132 -33.86 3.25 21.13
N VAL A 133 -34.96 3.93 20.90
CA VAL A 133 -34.98 5.40 20.77
C VAL A 133 -35.11 6.07 22.14
N GLN A 134 -34.72 7.34 22.25
CA GLN A 134 -34.70 8.06 23.53
C GLN A 134 -36.08 8.18 24.18
N ASN A 135 -37.16 8.23 23.37
CA ASN A 135 -38.52 8.41 23.85
C ASN A 135 -39.24 7.12 24.24
N GLU A 136 -38.61 5.94 24.06
CA GLU A 136 -39.16 4.64 24.45
C GLU A 136 -38.50 4.16 25.75
N MET A 137 -39.32 3.61 26.68
CA MET A 137 -38.82 3.09 27.97
C MET A 137 -38.08 1.78 27.78
N GLU A 138 -38.54 0.92 26.83
CA GLU A 138 -38.00 -0.36 26.51
C GLU A 138 -37.52 -0.35 25.06
N GLY A 139 -36.47 -1.11 24.75
CA GLY A 139 -36.05 -1.34 23.38
C GLY A 139 -36.73 -2.56 22.77
N ALA A 140 -36.48 -2.76 21.50
CA ALA A 140 -36.95 -3.89 20.73
C ALA A 140 -35.80 -4.72 20.16
N ARG A 141 -36.01 -6.01 20.05
CA ARG A 141 -35.09 -6.98 19.42
C ARG A 141 -35.79 -7.73 18.32
N LEU A 142 -35.18 -7.76 17.16
CA LEU A 142 -35.61 -8.55 16.00
C LEU A 142 -34.45 -9.45 15.55
N THR A 143 -34.75 -10.74 15.34
CA THR A 143 -33.79 -11.69 14.77
C THR A 143 -34.24 -12.04 13.35
N VAL A 144 -33.29 -12.05 12.42
CA VAL A 144 -33.52 -12.41 11.02
C VAL A 144 -32.59 -13.58 10.67
N GLU A 145 -33.12 -14.67 10.16
CA GLU A 145 -32.34 -15.84 9.78
C GLU A 145 -32.57 -16.18 8.29
N GLY A 146 -31.50 -16.07 7.48
CA GLY A 146 -31.57 -16.35 6.04
C GLY A 146 -32.54 -15.46 5.25
N GLY A 147 -32.90 -14.30 5.80
CA GLY A 147 -33.86 -13.35 5.23
C GLY A 147 -35.25 -13.39 5.85
N ASP A 148 -35.55 -14.39 6.67
CA ASP A 148 -36.85 -14.53 7.33
C ASP A 148 -36.82 -13.78 8.68
N PRO A 149 -37.66 -12.74 8.87
CA PRO A 149 -37.75 -12.03 10.13
C PRO A 149 -38.52 -12.90 11.16
N GLY A 150 -37.92 -13.04 12.35
CA GLY A 150 -38.56 -13.69 13.50
C GLY A 150 -39.52 -12.74 14.21
N ARG A 151 -39.92 -13.09 15.43
CA ARG A 151 -40.82 -12.27 16.25
C ARG A 151 -40.05 -11.09 16.88
N LEU A 152 -40.67 -9.93 16.82
CA LEU A 152 -40.24 -8.76 17.59
C LEU A 152 -40.42 -9.02 19.07
N THR A 153 -39.40 -8.78 19.88
CA THR A 153 -39.44 -8.93 21.34
C THR A 153 -38.99 -7.64 22.02
N ARG A 154 -39.64 -7.31 23.14
CA ARG A 154 -39.22 -6.19 23.97
C ARG A 154 -38.06 -6.58 24.87
N VAL A 155 -37.07 -5.69 24.99
CA VAL A 155 -35.87 -5.96 25.78
C VAL A 155 -35.38 -4.67 26.44
N GLY A 156 -34.76 -4.78 27.61
CA GLY A 156 -34.06 -3.68 28.25
C GLY A 156 -32.73 -3.44 27.50
N THR A 157 -32.53 -2.24 26.99
CA THR A 157 -31.26 -1.84 26.34
C THR A 157 -31.03 -0.33 26.48
N THR A 158 -29.81 0.12 26.26
CA THR A 158 -29.44 1.54 26.19
C THR A 158 -29.97 2.17 24.91
N VAL A 159 -30.05 3.51 24.86
CA VAL A 159 -30.36 4.22 23.62
C VAL A 159 -29.27 3.97 22.58
N GLY A 160 -29.69 3.78 21.34
CA GLY A 160 -28.81 3.44 20.20
C GLY A 160 -29.20 2.11 19.56
N THR A 161 -28.32 1.57 18.75
CA THR A 161 -28.55 0.32 18.01
C THR A 161 -27.36 -0.63 18.16
N THR A 162 -27.65 -1.91 18.36
CA THR A 162 -26.67 -2.99 18.30
C THR A 162 -27.12 -3.99 17.23
N VAL A 163 -26.30 -4.17 16.21
CA VAL A 163 -26.49 -5.18 15.16
C VAL A 163 -25.45 -6.26 15.32
N ARG A 164 -25.92 -7.48 15.53
CA ARG A 164 -25.11 -8.69 15.69
C ARG A 164 -25.34 -9.61 14.50
N VAL A 165 -24.29 -9.94 13.78
CA VAL A 165 -24.30 -10.79 12.59
C VAL A 165 -23.47 -12.02 12.88
N GLU A 166 -24.11 -13.19 12.90
CA GLU A 166 -23.49 -14.46 13.22
C GLU A 166 -23.50 -15.39 12.00
N ASN A 167 -22.45 -16.21 11.87
CA ASN A 167 -22.31 -17.23 10.84
C ASN A 167 -22.51 -16.67 9.42
N LEU A 168 -21.78 -15.63 9.08
CA LEU A 168 -21.85 -14.98 7.77
C LEU A 168 -21.63 -16.00 6.64
N PHE A 169 -22.51 -16.01 5.65
CA PHE A 169 -22.54 -16.92 4.49
C PHE A 169 -22.83 -18.40 4.82
N TYR A 170 -23.43 -18.71 5.97
CA TYR A 170 -23.74 -20.08 6.36
C TYR A 170 -24.63 -20.82 5.33
N ASN A 171 -25.52 -20.07 4.66
CA ASN A 171 -26.45 -20.58 3.64
C ASN A 171 -25.92 -20.36 2.20
N VAL A 172 -24.70 -19.81 2.04
CA VAL A 172 -24.04 -19.58 0.74
C VAL A 172 -22.61 -20.14 0.78
N PRO A 173 -22.43 -21.47 0.88
CA PRO A 173 -21.13 -22.11 1.12
C PRO A 173 -20.11 -21.84 -0.01
N ALA A 174 -20.58 -21.57 -1.23
CA ALA A 174 -19.70 -21.16 -2.31
C ALA A 174 -18.92 -19.88 -1.96
N ARG A 175 -19.57 -18.89 -1.32
CA ARG A 175 -18.91 -17.64 -0.91
C ARG A 175 -17.90 -17.83 0.20
N LEU A 176 -18.18 -18.68 1.18
CA LEU A 176 -17.19 -19.00 2.22
C LEU A 176 -15.89 -19.53 1.62
N LYS A 177 -15.96 -20.30 0.52
CA LYS A 177 -14.77 -20.81 -0.20
C LYS A 177 -14.01 -19.73 -0.97
N PHE A 178 -14.65 -18.63 -1.34
CA PHE A 178 -14.01 -17.50 -2.04
C PHE A 178 -13.46 -16.44 -1.10
N LEU A 179 -13.73 -16.51 0.20
CA LEU A 179 -13.08 -15.63 1.17
C LEU A 179 -11.58 -15.88 1.21
N LYS A 180 -10.84 -14.83 1.37
CA LYS A 180 -9.39 -14.89 1.56
C LYS A 180 -9.06 -15.47 2.94
N ALA A 181 -7.78 -15.70 3.22
CA ALA A 181 -7.30 -16.12 4.53
C ALA A 181 -7.77 -15.16 5.65
N ASP A 182 -7.98 -15.68 6.86
CA ASP A 182 -8.50 -14.91 8.00
C ASP A 182 -7.70 -13.67 8.31
N VAL A 183 -6.38 -13.74 8.16
CA VAL A 183 -5.48 -12.59 8.33
C VAL A 183 -5.82 -11.48 7.33
N THR A 184 -6.12 -11.84 6.08
CA THR A 184 -6.45 -10.87 5.01
C THR A 184 -7.84 -10.26 5.24
N GLU A 185 -8.85 -11.05 5.65
CA GLU A 185 -10.19 -10.54 5.93
C GLU A 185 -10.20 -9.64 7.17
N ARG A 186 -9.51 -10.02 8.23
CA ARG A 186 -9.36 -9.22 9.45
C ARG A 186 -8.69 -7.89 9.16
N ARG A 187 -7.60 -7.92 8.37
CA ARG A 187 -6.89 -6.72 7.94
C ARG A 187 -7.78 -5.76 7.15
N ALA A 188 -8.67 -6.27 6.30
CA ALA A 188 -9.61 -5.44 5.57
C ALA A 188 -10.59 -4.71 6.50
N ILE A 189 -11.04 -5.35 7.59
CA ILE A 189 -11.86 -4.73 8.64
C ILE A 189 -11.05 -3.63 9.35
N ASP A 190 -9.82 -3.94 9.77
CA ASP A 190 -8.95 -3.00 10.46
C ASP A 190 -8.69 -1.74 9.62
N GLN A 191 -8.35 -1.90 8.34
CA GLN A 191 -8.13 -0.79 7.41
C GLN A 191 -9.38 0.06 7.21
N LEU A 192 -10.53 -0.58 7.11
CA LEU A 192 -11.81 0.11 6.99
C LEU A 192 -12.06 1.00 8.19
N VAL A 193 -12.05 0.43 9.40
CA VAL A 193 -12.34 1.16 10.65
C VAL A 193 -11.33 2.28 10.88
N THR A 194 -10.05 2.03 10.60
CA THR A 194 -8.99 3.07 10.66
C THR A 194 -9.31 4.27 9.76
N ARG A 195 -9.76 4.02 8.52
CA ARG A 195 -10.14 5.09 7.59
C ARG A 195 -11.32 5.91 8.11
N TYR A 196 -12.35 5.26 8.64
CA TYR A 196 -13.49 5.98 9.23
C TYR A 196 -13.10 6.76 10.48
N ALA A 197 -12.21 6.22 11.32
CA ALA A 197 -11.69 6.96 12.46
C ALA A 197 -10.99 8.26 12.05
N LEU A 198 -10.19 8.23 10.97
CA LEU A 198 -9.56 9.44 10.40
C LEU A 198 -10.56 10.40 9.78
N ALA A 199 -11.61 9.88 9.12
CA ALA A 199 -12.64 10.71 8.51
C ALA A 199 -13.50 11.45 9.55
N TYR A 200 -13.80 10.78 10.67
CA TYR A 200 -14.71 11.25 11.73
C TYR A 200 -13.99 11.32 13.08
N PRO A 201 -13.05 12.24 13.28
CA PRO A 201 -12.22 12.32 14.47
C PRO A 201 -12.99 12.70 15.74
N ASP A 202 -14.17 13.31 15.59
CA ASP A 202 -15.11 13.66 16.65
C ASP A 202 -15.93 12.47 17.16
N LYS A 203 -15.76 11.28 16.56
CA LYS A 203 -16.41 10.04 16.95
C LYS A 203 -15.41 9.12 17.66
N ARG A 204 -15.89 8.43 18.68
CA ARG A 204 -15.13 7.41 19.38
C ARG A 204 -15.32 6.05 18.70
N PHE A 205 -14.23 5.48 18.18
CA PHE A 205 -14.22 4.14 17.63
C PHE A 205 -13.51 3.18 18.56
N ARG A 206 -14.07 1.98 18.70
CA ARG A 206 -13.45 0.85 19.39
C ARG A 206 -13.56 -0.38 18.49
N LEU A 207 -12.41 -0.99 18.18
CA LEU A 207 -12.35 -2.21 17.37
C LEU A 207 -11.66 -3.29 18.18
N SER A 208 -12.34 -4.45 18.33
CA SER A 208 -11.79 -5.61 19.03
C SER A 208 -12.04 -6.91 18.24
N ASP A 209 -11.24 -7.93 18.50
CA ASP A 209 -11.46 -9.28 17.98
C ASP A 209 -12.12 -10.21 18.99
N GLY A 210 -12.76 -9.64 20.02
CA GLY A 210 -13.35 -10.34 21.15
C GLY A 210 -12.37 -10.64 22.28
N LYS A 211 -11.06 -10.62 22.02
CA LYS A 211 -10.00 -10.85 23.02
C LYS A 211 -9.11 -9.65 23.20
N THR A 212 -8.67 -9.06 22.10
CA THR A 212 -7.73 -7.95 22.09
C THR A 212 -8.35 -6.70 21.49
N MET A 213 -7.94 -5.53 22.01
CA MET A 213 -8.32 -4.22 21.46
C MET A 213 -7.37 -3.88 20.32
N ALA A 214 -7.89 -3.75 19.10
CA ALA A 214 -7.09 -3.39 17.93
C ALA A 214 -6.97 -1.88 17.73
N LEU A 215 -8.06 -1.13 17.96
CA LEU A 215 -8.09 0.33 17.83
C LEU A 215 -9.04 0.91 18.88
N GLN A 216 -8.61 2.03 19.48
CA GLN A 216 -9.47 2.87 20.31
C GLN A 216 -9.10 4.34 20.06
N THR A 217 -10.09 5.18 19.73
CA THR A 217 -9.91 6.61 19.56
C THR A 217 -10.62 7.40 20.67
N SER A 218 -10.16 8.61 20.97
CA SER A 218 -10.71 9.49 22.01
C SER A 218 -12.03 10.12 21.59
N GLY A 219 -12.20 10.43 20.29
CA GLY A 219 -13.36 11.19 19.79
C GLY A 219 -13.30 12.68 20.14
N ASP A 220 -12.09 13.24 20.30
CA ASP A 220 -11.82 14.63 20.67
C ASP A 220 -11.75 15.60 19.48
N GLY A 221 -11.89 15.09 18.27
CA GLY A 221 -11.80 15.86 17.02
C GLY A 221 -10.37 16.04 16.51
N ASP A 222 -9.35 15.61 17.25
CA ASP A 222 -7.96 15.74 16.84
C ASP A 222 -7.51 14.56 15.96
N ARG A 223 -7.36 14.83 14.65
CA ARG A 223 -6.83 13.83 13.70
C ARG A 223 -5.38 13.46 13.97
N ARG A 224 -4.59 14.37 14.56
CA ARG A 224 -3.19 14.10 14.87
C ARG A 224 -3.07 13.06 15.99
N SER A 225 -3.96 13.07 16.96
CA SER A 225 -4.00 12.05 18.02
C SER A 225 -4.36 10.67 17.46
N ILE A 226 -5.25 10.59 16.46
CA ILE A 226 -5.56 9.35 15.75
C ILE A 226 -4.36 8.85 14.95
N LEU A 227 -3.68 9.75 14.21
CA LEU A 227 -2.46 9.40 13.48
C LEU A 227 -1.34 8.93 14.43
N ALA A 228 -1.27 9.52 15.63
CA ALA A 228 -0.32 9.07 16.67
C ALA A 228 -0.66 7.66 17.20
N ALA A 229 -1.94 7.36 17.36
CA ALA A 229 -2.39 6.02 17.75
C ALA A 229 -2.13 4.96 16.65
N LEU A 230 -2.15 5.36 15.37
CA LEU A 230 -1.94 4.47 14.23
C LEU A 230 -0.46 4.27 13.89
N TYR A 231 0.31 5.35 13.84
CA TYR A 231 1.68 5.34 13.28
C TYR A 231 2.76 5.65 14.32
N GLY A 232 2.36 5.87 15.57
CA GLY A 232 3.25 6.33 16.63
C GLY A 232 3.39 7.85 16.69
N VAL A 233 3.67 8.35 17.91
CA VAL A 233 3.74 9.78 18.22
C VAL A 233 4.79 10.50 17.36
N ASP A 234 5.95 9.89 17.17
CA ASP A 234 7.06 10.50 16.43
C ASP A 234 6.74 10.64 14.94
N THR A 235 6.09 9.63 14.34
CA THR A 235 5.60 9.72 12.95
C THR A 235 4.55 10.81 12.81
N ALA A 236 3.57 10.85 13.73
CA ALA A 236 2.49 11.84 13.68
C ALA A 236 2.99 13.28 13.86
N LYS A 237 4.05 13.49 14.67
CA LYS A 237 4.70 14.80 14.81
C LYS A 237 5.41 15.28 13.54
N GLN A 238 5.96 14.36 12.76
CA GLN A 238 6.66 14.67 11.51
C GLN A 238 5.70 15.04 10.37
N LEU A 239 4.42 14.61 10.44
CA LEU A 239 3.46 14.90 9.39
C LEU A 239 3.15 16.40 9.30
N LEU A 240 3.21 16.91 8.09
CA LEU A 240 2.90 18.30 7.76
C LEU A 240 1.40 18.46 7.62
N GLU A 241 0.85 19.44 8.30
CA GLU A 241 -0.56 19.79 8.17
C GLU A 241 -0.76 20.66 6.93
N ILE A 242 -1.79 20.34 6.16
CA ILE A 242 -2.19 21.09 4.97
C ILE A 242 -3.55 21.73 5.22
N MET A 243 -3.64 22.99 4.84
CA MET A 243 -4.90 23.73 4.76
C MET A 243 -4.85 24.63 3.53
N ALA A 244 -5.74 24.40 2.59
CA ALA A 244 -5.88 25.21 1.38
C ALA A 244 -7.36 25.39 1.04
N GLU A 245 -7.72 26.56 0.56
CA GLU A 245 -9.08 26.88 0.16
C GLU A 245 -9.04 27.68 -1.15
N GLU A 246 -9.85 27.28 -2.12
CA GLU A 246 -9.93 27.93 -3.43
C GLU A 246 -11.34 27.70 -4.02
N GLU A 247 -12.07 28.77 -4.28
CA GLU A 247 -13.34 28.77 -5.04
C GLU A 247 -14.34 27.65 -4.66
N GLY A 248 -14.58 27.47 -3.35
CA GLY A 248 -15.51 26.47 -2.84
C GLY A 248 -14.93 25.07 -2.61
N TYR A 249 -13.63 24.86 -2.93
CA TYR A 249 -12.89 23.68 -2.54
C TYR A 249 -12.07 23.96 -1.29
N ARG A 250 -12.13 23.07 -0.31
CA ARG A 250 -11.28 23.12 0.88
C ARG A 250 -10.53 21.80 1.03
N LEU A 251 -9.21 21.87 0.99
CA LEU A 251 -8.30 20.74 1.22
C LEU A 251 -7.69 20.87 2.61
N THR A 252 -7.90 19.88 3.45
CA THR A 252 -7.25 19.78 4.76
C THR A 252 -6.61 18.40 4.92
N GLY A 253 -5.72 18.24 5.89
CA GLY A 253 -5.17 16.92 6.22
C GLY A 253 -3.69 16.94 6.48
N PHE A 254 -3.07 15.78 6.30
CA PHE A 254 -1.69 15.53 6.65
C PHE A 254 -0.95 14.86 5.52
N ILE A 255 0.29 15.30 5.30
CA ILE A 255 1.21 14.74 4.32
C ILE A 255 2.57 14.50 4.97
N SER A 256 3.29 13.47 4.54
CA SER A 256 4.64 13.22 5.06
C SER A 256 5.68 14.15 4.42
N PRO A 257 6.71 14.58 5.16
CA PRO A 257 7.89 15.19 4.57
C PRO A 257 8.64 14.18 3.68
N THR A 258 9.59 14.65 2.89
CA THR A 258 10.39 13.82 1.99
C THR A 258 11.27 12.78 2.71
N SER A 259 11.59 13.02 3.99
CA SER A 259 12.32 12.09 4.85
C SER A 259 11.49 10.89 5.31
N LEU A 260 10.15 11.01 5.33
CA LEU A 260 9.22 9.97 5.78
C LEU A 260 8.47 9.41 4.58
N THR A 261 8.89 8.26 4.09
CA THR A 261 8.33 7.64 2.87
C THR A 261 7.93 6.20 3.10
N ARG A 262 7.12 5.66 2.19
CA ARG A 262 6.62 4.29 2.16
C ARG A 262 7.05 3.58 0.88
N SER A 263 7.07 2.25 0.90
CA SER A 263 7.38 1.42 -0.28
C SER A 263 6.19 1.25 -1.23
N ASN A 264 4.98 1.44 -0.72
CA ASN A 264 3.75 1.25 -1.50
C ASN A 264 2.77 2.42 -1.33
N ARG A 265 1.68 2.39 -2.12
CA ARG A 265 0.65 3.45 -2.17
C ARG A 265 -0.49 3.24 -1.17
N LYS A 266 -0.47 2.21 -0.32
CA LYS A 266 -1.60 1.82 0.54
C LYS A 266 -1.94 2.87 1.60
N GLU A 267 -0.96 3.68 1.99
CA GLU A 267 -1.13 4.75 2.97
C GLU A 267 -1.40 6.12 2.34
N ILE A 268 -1.67 6.16 1.04
CA ILE A 268 -2.25 7.33 0.38
C ILE A 268 -3.75 7.25 0.55
N THR A 269 -4.33 8.16 1.34
CA THR A 269 -5.74 8.13 1.67
C THR A 269 -6.40 9.47 1.33
N PHE A 270 -7.46 9.42 0.53
CA PHE A 270 -8.29 10.59 0.19
C PHE A 270 -9.71 10.42 0.70
N PHE A 271 -10.25 11.52 1.22
CA PHE A 271 -11.65 11.63 1.60
C PHE A 271 -12.28 12.80 0.84
N ILE A 272 -13.46 12.59 0.27
CA ILE A 272 -14.25 13.62 -0.41
C ILE A 272 -15.59 13.72 0.30
N ASN A 273 -15.89 14.89 0.85
CA ASN A 273 -17.10 15.14 1.63
C ASN A 273 -17.35 14.04 2.69
N GLY A 274 -16.28 13.62 3.40
CA GLY A 274 -16.34 12.59 4.43
C GLY A 274 -16.30 11.14 3.93
N ARG A 275 -16.36 10.88 2.61
CA ARG A 275 -16.28 9.54 2.02
C ARG A 275 -14.85 9.20 1.65
N TRP A 276 -14.39 8.01 2.01
CA TRP A 276 -13.14 7.48 1.50
C TRP A 276 -13.26 7.16 0.01
N VAL A 277 -12.25 7.60 -0.76
CA VAL A 277 -12.22 7.48 -2.22
C VAL A 277 -10.88 6.91 -2.66
N HIS A 278 -10.93 6.00 -3.62
CA HIS A 278 -9.77 5.47 -4.32
C HIS A 278 -9.84 5.91 -5.78
N ASP A 279 -9.12 6.98 -6.12
CA ASP A 279 -9.14 7.59 -7.44
C ASP A 279 -7.72 7.74 -8.00
N ALA A 280 -7.55 7.34 -9.26
CA ALA A 280 -6.24 7.35 -9.92
C ALA A 280 -5.72 8.77 -10.18
N ALA A 281 -6.62 9.74 -10.48
CA ALA A 281 -6.23 11.11 -10.76
C ALA A 281 -5.79 11.85 -9.50
N LEU A 282 -6.48 11.64 -8.36
CA LEU A 282 -6.07 12.19 -7.07
C LEU A 282 -4.69 11.65 -6.65
N ASN A 283 -4.47 10.35 -6.82
CA ASN A 283 -3.17 9.74 -6.56
C ASN A 283 -2.09 10.32 -7.48
N ALA A 284 -2.37 10.51 -8.77
CA ALA A 284 -1.44 11.10 -9.72
C ALA A 284 -1.13 12.57 -9.36
N ALA A 285 -2.12 13.37 -8.99
CA ALA A 285 -1.94 14.76 -8.56
C ALA A 285 -1.03 14.86 -7.33
N LEU A 286 -1.25 13.99 -6.33
CA LEU A 286 -0.39 13.91 -5.15
C LEU A 286 1.05 13.53 -5.51
N LEU A 287 1.23 12.46 -6.28
CA LEU A 287 2.56 11.99 -6.67
C LEU A 287 3.30 13.02 -7.53
N GLN A 288 2.58 13.75 -8.37
CA GLN A 288 3.17 14.83 -9.16
C GLN A 288 3.59 16.02 -8.28
N ALA A 289 2.87 16.31 -7.19
CA ALA A 289 3.30 17.32 -6.21
C ALA A 289 4.64 16.94 -5.54
N TYR A 290 4.89 15.65 -5.35
CA TYR A 290 6.14 15.12 -4.82
C TYR A 290 7.20 14.87 -5.89
N HIS A 291 6.89 15.05 -7.19
CA HIS A 291 7.84 14.82 -8.29
C HIS A 291 9.13 15.62 -8.05
N THR A 292 10.28 15.01 -8.30
CA THR A 292 11.63 15.49 -8.01
C THR A 292 12.04 15.53 -6.53
N LEU A 293 11.11 15.32 -5.60
CA LEU A 293 11.40 15.36 -4.16
C LEU A 293 11.51 13.95 -3.53
N LEU A 294 10.88 12.95 -4.14
CA LEU A 294 10.96 11.56 -3.70
C LEU A 294 11.75 10.70 -4.68
N MET A 295 12.47 9.73 -4.14
CA MET A 295 13.13 8.70 -4.95
C MET A 295 12.11 7.84 -5.68
N VAL A 296 12.49 7.28 -6.82
CA VAL A 296 11.66 6.36 -7.59
C VAL A 296 11.28 5.14 -6.73
N GLY A 297 10.00 4.76 -6.76
CA GLY A 297 9.49 3.65 -5.95
C GLY A 297 9.20 4.00 -4.48
N ARG A 298 9.29 5.27 -4.10
CA ARG A 298 8.90 5.75 -2.76
C ARG A 298 7.62 6.56 -2.82
N TYR A 299 6.78 6.40 -1.82
CA TYR A 299 5.45 7.00 -1.75
C TYR A 299 5.26 7.75 -0.43
N PRO A 300 4.47 8.81 -0.41
CA PRO A 300 4.18 9.53 0.82
C PRO A 300 3.11 8.81 1.67
N LEU A 301 3.17 9.00 2.98
CA LEU A 301 2.06 8.74 3.90
C LEU A 301 1.16 9.97 3.90
N THR A 302 -0.13 9.82 3.55
CA THR A 302 -1.05 10.96 3.47
C THR A 302 -2.46 10.61 3.93
N ALA A 303 -3.12 11.58 4.57
CA ALA A 303 -4.55 11.57 4.85
C ALA A 303 -5.13 12.93 4.47
N LEU A 304 -5.74 13.03 3.30
CA LEU A 304 -6.23 14.27 2.70
C LEU A 304 -7.75 14.29 2.63
N PHE A 305 -8.33 15.39 3.05
CA PHE A 305 -9.77 15.62 3.15
C PHE A 305 -10.15 16.79 2.23
N LEU A 306 -10.84 16.47 1.14
CA LEU A 306 -11.35 17.44 0.19
C LEU A 306 -12.84 17.66 0.45
N GLN A 307 -13.21 18.87 0.78
CA GLN A 307 -14.59 19.36 0.80
C GLN A 307 -14.86 20.13 -0.48
N MET A 308 -15.98 19.81 -1.14
CA MET A 308 -16.36 20.40 -2.40
C MET A 308 -17.87 20.38 -2.59
N PRO A 309 -18.46 21.22 -3.49
CA PRO A 309 -19.89 21.21 -3.78
C PRO A 309 -20.34 19.82 -4.24
N ALA A 310 -21.46 19.33 -3.66
CA ALA A 310 -21.97 17.98 -3.96
C ALA A 310 -22.31 17.79 -5.46
N GLN A 311 -22.72 18.87 -6.14
CA GLN A 311 -23.08 18.84 -7.57
C GLN A 311 -21.88 18.65 -8.51
N GLU A 312 -20.65 18.77 -8.00
CA GLU A 312 -19.43 18.63 -8.78
C GLU A 312 -18.79 17.24 -8.68
N VAL A 313 -19.36 16.36 -7.84
CA VAL A 313 -18.89 14.99 -7.66
C VAL A 313 -20.05 14.01 -7.75
N ASP A 314 -19.94 13.05 -8.67
CA ASP A 314 -20.85 11.91 -8.75
C ASP A 314 -20.24 10.74 -7.95
N VAL A 315 -20.93 10.32 -6.89
CA VAL A 315 -20.53 9.22 -6.01
C VAL A 315 -21.26 7.91 -6.31
N ASN A 316 -22.18 7.90 -7.28
CA ASN A 316 -22.98 6.73 -7.65
C ASN A 316 -22.38 5.98 -8.85
N VAL A 317 -21.06 5.83 -8.90
CA VAL A 317 -20.34 5.22 -10.02
C VAL A 317 -20.15 3.71 -9.84
N HIS A 318 -19.91 3.26 -8.61
CA HIS A 318 -19.62 1.86 -8.31
C HIS A 318 -20.43 1.36 -7.08
N PRO A 319 -20.87 0.08 -7.04
CA PRO A 319 -21.62 -0.46 -5.89
C PRO A 319 -20.93 -0.25 -4.55
N ALA A 320 -19.61 -0.41 -4.48
CA ALA A 320 -18.80 -0.19 -3.27
C ALA A 320 -18.59 1.29 -2.94
N LYS A 321 -19.05 2.23 -3.77
CA LYS A 321 -18.94 3.69 -3.58
C LYS A 321 -17.50 4.19 -3.38
N ALA A 322 -16.50 3.41 -3.78
CA ALA A 322 -15.09 3.75 -3.62
C ALA A 322 -14.53 4.60 -4.77
N GLU A 323 -15.22 4.64 -5.91
CA GLU A 323 -14.87 5.44 -7.07
C GLU A 323 -15.84 6.61 -7.22
N VAL A 324 -15.32 7.73 -7.69
CA VAL A 324 -16.09 8.95 -7.94
C VAL A 324 -15.79 9.50 -9.32
N ARG A 325 -16.73 10.27 -9.88
CA ARG A 325 -16.48 11.05 -11.09
C ARG A 325 -16.60 12.53 -10.77
N PHE A 326 -15.60 13.28 -11.19
CA PHE A 326 -15.57 14.71 -11.03
C PHE A 326 -16.08 15.41 -12.28
N ARG A 327 -16.84 16.47 -12.10
CA ARG A 327 -17.28 17.32 -13.20
C ARG A 327 -16.10 18.05 -13.86
N ASN A 328 -15.15 18.52 -13.05
CA ASN A 328 -13.94 19.26 -13.47
C ASN A 328 -12.68 18.60 -12.89
N GLN A 329 -12.27 17.47 -13.44
CA GLN A 329 -11.15 16.67 -12.94
C GLN A 329 -9.82 17.44 -12.97
N ASP A 330 -9.54 18.21 -14.03
CA ASP A 330 -8.29 18.95 -14.18
C ASP A 330 -8.12 20.05 -13.12
N ARG A 331 -9.22 20.69 -12.75
CA ARG A 331 -9.22 21.71 -11.69
C ARG A 331 -8.87 21.11 -10.33
N ILE A 332 -9.49 20.00 -9.98
CA ILE A 332 -9.23 19.29 -8.71
C ILE A 332 -7.78 18.78 -8.69
N PHE A 333 -7.33 18.19 -9.80
CA PHE A 333 -5.95 17.76 -9.97
C PHE A 333 -4.96 18.89 -9.69
N SER A 334 -5.14 20.03 -10.37
CA SER A 334 -4.28 21.20 -10.24
C SER A 334 -4.33 21.81 -8.84
N PHE A 335 -5.51 21.85 -8.21
CA PHE A 335 -5.70 22.36 -6.85
C PHE A 335 -4.93 21.50 -5.83
N ILE A 336 -5.09 20.17 -5.87
CA ILE A 336 -4.37 19.26 -4.97
C ILE A 336 -2.86 19.35 -5.19
N GLN A 337 -2.41 19.30 -6.45
CA GLN A 337 -1.00 19.36 -6.80
C GLN A 337 -0.34 20.64 -6.26
N ARG A 338 -0.95 21.82 -6.53
CA ARG A 338 -0.42 23.11 -6.07
C ARG A 338 -0.40 23.22 -4.55
N SER A 339 -1.49 22.81 -3.90
CA SER A 339 -1.63 22.90 -2.44
C SER A 339 -0.60 22.02 -1.71
N VAL A 340 -0.44 20.77 -2.15
CA VAL A 340 0.56 19.85 -1.60
C VAL A 340 1.97 20.34 -1.88
N ARG A 341 2.26 20.78 -3.12
CA ARG A 341 3.58 21.29 -3.48
C ARG A 341 3.96 22.52 -2.67
N LYS A 342 3.02 23.45 -2.46
CA LYS A 342 3.22 24.64 -1.64
C LYS A 342 3.57 24.27 -0.19
N ALA A 343 2.86 23.31 0.40
CA ALA A 343 3.13 22.85 1.77
C ALA A 343 4.51 22.20 1.89
N LEU A 344 4.91 21.37 0.92
CA LEU A 344 6.23 20.74 0.91
C LEU A 344 7.37 21.75 0.79
N LEU A 345 7.23 22.75 -0.07
CA LEU A 345 8.24 23.79 -0.27
C LEU A 345 8.34 24.71 0.96
N ALA A 346 7.23 25.01 1.63
CA ALA A 346 7.22 25.81 2.87
C ALA A 346 7.95 25.10 4.02
N TYR A 347 7.91 23.77 4.04
CA TYR A 347 8.57 22.97 5.07
C TYR A 347 10.01 22.60 4.72
N SER A 348 10.44 22.70 3.45
CA SER A 348 11.81 22.38 3.07
C SER A 348 12.75 23.25 3.92
N PRO A 349 13.48 22.69 4.91
CA PRO A 349 14.44 23.48 5.64
C PRO A 349 15.49 23.93 4.62
N VAL A 350 15.53 25.22 4.33
CA VAL A 350 16.71 25.80 3.70
C VAL A 350 17.85 25.40 4.62
N PRO A 351 18.88 24.66 4.15
CA PRO A 351 20.02 24.39 4.99
C PRO A 351 20.57 25.75 5.41
N HIS A 352 20.38 26.11 6.66
CA HIS A 352 21.16 27.19 7.23
C HIS A 352 22.60 26.70 7.22
N VAL A 353 23.33 27.06 6.18
CA VAL A 353 24.79 27.02 6.21
C VAL A 353 25.14 27.96 7.34
N ALA A 354 25.34 27.39 8.52
CA ALA A 354 25.95 28.13 9.61
C ALA A 354 27.25 28.69 9.03
N PRO A 355 27.48 30.02 9.07
CA PRO A 355 28.73 30.55 8.63
C PRO A 355 29.82 29.83 9.40
N SER A 356 30.66 29.08 8.71
CA SER A 356 31.73 28.31 9.32
C SER A 356 32.57 29.30 10.11
N LEU A 357 32.67 29.06 11.43
CA LEU A 357 33.57 29.75 12.35
C LEU A 357 35.05 29.42 12.03
N TRP A 358 35.42 29.55 10.77
CA TRP A 358 36.82 29.55 10.36
C TRP A 358 37.19 30.98 10.00
N GLY A 359 37.15 31.83 11.01
CA GLY A 359 37.80 33.11 11.03
C GLY A 359 39.31 32.92 11.14
N ILE A 360 39.96 32.56 10.04
CA ILE A 360 41.38 32.86 9.86
C ILE A 360 41.42 34.20 9.15
N THR A 361 41.59 35.25 9.92
CA THR A 361 42.07 36.52 9.44
C THR A 361 43.43 36.31 8.80
N ARG A 362 43.46 36.10 7.50
CA ARG A 362 44.64 36.29 6.67
C ARG A 362 44.63 37.75 6.21
N THR A 363 45.45 38.56 6.86
CA THR A 363 45.96 39.81 6.32
C THR A 363 46.64 39.54 4.98
N VAL A 364 46.07 40.06 3.92
CA VAL A 364 46.62 40.00 2.57
C VAL A 364 47.58 41.21 2.42
N PRO A 365 48.86 41.00 2.11
CA PRO A 365 49.65 42.06 1.54
C PRO A 365 49.27 42.24 0.07
N SER A 366 48.97 43.48 -0.28
CA SER A 366 48.77 43.94 -1.64
C SER A 366 50.07 43.84 -2.42
N GLU A 367 50.11 42.99 -3.44
CA GLU A 367 50.90 43.18 -4.65
C GLU A 367 50.45 42.23 -5.74
N ALA A 368 50.01 42.79 -6.85
CA ALA A 368 49.61 42.06 -8.05
C ALA A 368 50.84 41.69 -8.91
N PRO A 369 50.82 40.57 -9.60
CA PRO A 369 51.24 40.56 -10.98
C PRO A 369 50.12 40.15 -11.95
N ARG A 370 50.03 40.93 -13.01
CA ARG A 370 49.24 40.67 -14.20
C ARG A 370 49.69 39.38 -14.86
N HIS A 371 48.80 38.43 -15.05
CA HIS A 371 48.96 37.36 -16.03
C HIS A 371 47.87 37.44 -17.09
N THR A 372 48.36 37.52 -18.29
CA THR A 372 47.76 37.56 -19.59
C THR A 372 46.69 36.46 -19.76
N GLY A 373 45.51 36.90 -20.21
CA GLY A 373 44.39 36.04 -20.54
C GLY A 373 44.67 35.15 -21.74
N LEU A 374 44.24 33.94 -21.62
CA LEU A 374 43.93 33.09 -22.76
C LEU A 374 42.42 33.20 -23.01
N ASP A 375 42.13 33.93 -24.07
CA ASP A 375 40.80 34.20 -24.60
C ASP A 375 40.31 32.97 -25.34
N TRP A 376 39.30 32.29 -24.80
CA TRP A 376 38.52 31.29 -25.52
C TRP A 376 37.23 31.94 -25.99
N ALA A 377 37.31 32.68 -27.11
CA ALA A 377 36.17 33.13 -27.86
C ALA A 377 35.52 31.93 -28.53
N ILE A 378 34.41 31.46 -27.98
CA ILE A 378 33.46 30.57 -28.67
C ILE A 378 32.56 31.48 -29.49
N GLY A 379 32.74 31.43 -30.83
CA GLY A 379 31.90 32.13 -31.77
C GLY A 379 30.44 31.64 -31.68
N HIS A 380 29.56 32.61 -31.61
CA HIS A 380 28.13 32.41 -31.87
C HIS A 380 27.96 32.35 -33.39
N ASP A 381 27.69 31.15 -33.91
CA ASP A 381 27.11 31.00 -35.24
C ASP A 381 25.60 30.87 -35.11
N GLU A 382 24.94 31.81 -35.74
CA GLU A 382 23.48 31.88 -35.92
C GLU A 382 22.98 30.66 -36.71
N VAL A 383 21.94 30.00 -36.18
CA VAL A 383 21.19 28.98 -36.92
C VAL A 383 19.99 29.65 -37.57
N PRO A 384 19.83 29.57 -38.90
CA PRO A 384 18.63 30.06 -39.57
C PRO A 384 17.48 29.08 -39.35
N ALA A 385 16.32 29.64 -39.08
CA ALA A 385 15.04 28.95 -39.05
C ALA A 385 14.69 28.36 -40.42
N ALA A 386 14.32 27.10 -40.47
CA ALA A 386 13.62 26.50 -41.58
C ALA A 386 12.43 25.67 -41.10
N THR A 387 11.31 26.10 -41.58
CA THR A 387 9.94 25.64 -41.58
C THR A 387 9.73 24.15 -41.87
N ASP A 388 8.69 23.64 -41.20
CA ASP A 388 7.70 22.62 -41.56
C ASP A 388 7.94 21.71 -42.78
N ALA A 389 7.88 20.41 -42.56
CA ALA A 389 7.07 19.52 -43.41
C ALA A 389 6.86 18.16 -42.70
N PHE A 390 5.58 17.85 -42.63
CA PHE A 390 4.94 16.55 -42.42
C PHE A 390 5.69 15.36 -43.02
N LEU A 391 5.67 14.19 -42.35
CA LEU A 391 5.03 12.99 -42.91
C LEU A 391 5.07 11.83 -41.90
N SER A 392 3.87 11.29 -41.73
CA SER A 392 3.54 10.01 -41.13
C SER A 392 4.27 8.85 -41.82
N SER A 393 4.69 7.85 -41.04
CA SER A 393 4.76 6.49 -41.53
C SER A 393 4.66 5.49 -40.38
N GLU A 394 3.61 4.69 -40.45
CA GLU A 394 3.36 3.48 -39.66
C GLU A 394 4.46 2.43 -39.85
N PRO A 395 4.61 1.49 -38.87
CA PRO A 395 5.51 0.35 -39.02
C PRO A 395 4.84 -0.80 -39.75
N PRO A 396 5.56 -1.59 -40.55
CA PRO A 396 5.01 -2.79 -41.16
C PRO A 396 5.06 -3.99 -40.24
N ALA A 397 4.02 -4.78 -40.36
CA ALA A 397 3.76 -6.04 -39.68
C ALA A 397 4.65 -7.20 -40.15
N ALA A 398 4.88 -8.06 -39.21
CA ALA A 398 5.11 -9.50 -39.23
C ALA A 398 5.33 -10.25 -40.56
N SER A 399 6.34 -11.11 -40.58
CA SER A 399 6.21 -12.42 -41.22
C SER A 399 6.95 -13.51 -40.45
N LYS A 400 6.23 -14.62 -40.38
CA LYS A 400 6.44 -15.90 -39.71
C LYS A 400 7.53 -16.75 -40.36
N GLN A 401 7.83 -17.79 -39.60
CA GLN A 401 8.37 -19.13 -39.94
C GLN A 401 9.83 -19.29 -39.56
N GLY A 402 10.21 -20.35 -38.94
CA GLY A 402 9.59 -21.61 -38.52
C GLY A 402 10.64 -22.54 -38.00
N SER A 403 10.13 -23.53 -37.33
CA SER A 403 10.62 -24.89 -37.18
C SER A 403 11.45 -25.25 -35.98
N ALA A 404 10.78 -26.09 -35.27
CA ALA A 404 11.15 -26.95 -34.17
C ALA A 404 12.30 -27.91 -34.49
N THR A 405 13.04 -28.26 -33.46
CA THR A 405 13.40 -29.68 -33.23
C THR A 405 13.56 -29.94 -31.73
N ASN A 406 12.82 -30.95 -31.30
CA ASN A 406 12.96 -31.62 -30.02
C ASN A 406 14.32 -32.30 -29.88
N ALA A 407 14.88 -32.30 -28.67
CA ALA A 407 15.49 -33.48 -28.10
C ALA A 407 15.71 -33.38 -26.59
N ALA A 408 14.97 -34.24 -25.91
CA ALA A 408 15.43 -35.13 -24.85
C ALA A 408 16.05 -34.53 -23.56
N SER A 409 15.25 -34.76 -22.51
CA SER A 409 15.66 -34.93 -21.12
C SER A 409 16.94 -35.72 -20.91
N SER A 410 17.84 -35.19 -20.13
CA SER A 410 18.64 -36.02 -19.22
C SER A 410 19.12 -35.18 -18.03
N SER A 411 18.82 -35.70 -16.87
CA SER A 411 19.33 -35.36 -15.55
C SER A 411 20.83 -35.10 -15.54
N ALA A 412 21.26 -33.95 -15.07
CA ALA A 412 22.57 -33.73 -14.53
C ALA A 412 22.53 -32.80 -13.36
N GLN A 413 22.54 -33.39 -12.17
CA GLN A 413 22.96 -32.72 -10.95
C GLN A 413 24.42 -32.31 -11.07
N GLY A 414 24.73 -31.07 -10.70
CA GLY A 414 26.04 -30.66 -10.26
C GLY A 414 27.04 -30.28 -11.32
N GLN A 415 26.84 -29.17 -12.00
CA GLN A 415 27.93 -28.32 -12.48
C GLN A 415 27.44 -26.86 -12.46
N SER A 416 27.77 -26.14 -11.40
CA SER A 416 27.73 -24.68 -11.40
C SER A 416 28.63 -24.21 -12.52
N SER A 417 28.02 -23.66 -13.56
CA SER A 417 28.73 -23.28 -14.79
C SER A 417 29.73 -22.16 -14.45
N ILE A 418 30.96 -22.34 -14.88
CA ILE A 418 32.10 -21.40 -14.86
C ILE A 418 31.72 -20.04 -15.51
N LEU A 419 30.57 -19.96 -16.15
CA LEU A 419 30.03 -18.77 -16.86
C LEU A 419 29.37 -17.70 -15.96
N ASP A 420 29.14 -17.99 -14.69
CA ASP A 420 28.49 -17.01 -13.77
C ASP A 420 29.46 -16.19 -12.91
N ARG A 421 30.74 -16.57 -12.86
CA ARG A 421 31.74 -15.80 -12.12
C ARG A 421 32.13 -14.52 -12.84
N ILE A 422 32.29 -13.44 -12.09
CA ILE A 422 32.81 -12.19 -12.59
C ILE A 422 34.35 -12.37 -12.76
N PRO A 423 34.97 -11.79 -13.82
CA PRO A 423 36.41 -11.70 -13.88
C PRO A 423 36.95 -10.83 -12.73
N LEU A 424 38.19 -11.00 -12.37
CA LEU A 424 38.87 -10.12 -11.42
C LEU A 424 38.81 -8.70 -11.92
N LEU A 425 38.21 -7.81 -11.12
CA LEU A 425 37.97 -6.43 -11.47
C LEU A 425 38.92 -5.49 -10.71
N ARG A 426 39.49 -4.54 -11.40
CA ARG A 426 40.30 -3.47 -10.82
C ARG A 426 39.44 -2.25 -10.58
N LEU A 427 39.24 -1.85 -9.32
CA LEU A 427 38.49 -0.64 -8.96
C LEU A 427 39.18 0.59 -9.56
N VAL A 428 38.42 1.42 -10.26
CA VAL A 428 38.85 2.73 -10.80
C VAL A 428 38.35 3.85 -9.90
N GLY A 429 37.11 3.78 -9.42
CA GLY A 429 36.53 4.78 -8.53
C GLY A 429 35.01 4.74 -8.49
N GLN A 430 34.40 5.76 -7.89
CA GLN A 430 32.96 5.93 -7.72
C GLN A 430 32.46 7.15 -8.51
N ILE A 431 31.29 7.00 -9.17
CA ILE A 431 30.62 8.08 -9.91
C ILE A 431 29.26 8.35 -9.29
N GLY A 432 28.94 9.62 -9.05
CA GLY A 432 27.62 10.07 -8.61
C GLY A 432 27.20 9.51 -7.25
N ALA A 433 28.15 9.02 -6.43
CA ALA A 433 27.89 8.34 -5.16
C ALA A 433 26.91 7.14 -5.26
N THR A 434 26.74 6.57 -6.46
CA THR A 434 25.80 5.50 -6.76
C THR A 434 26.45 4.33 -7.49
N TYR A 435 27.42 4.61 -8.38
CA TYR A 435 28.03 3.60 -9.23
C TYR A 435 29.53 3.45 -8.97
N LEU A 436 30.00 2.21 -8.85
CA LEU A 436 31.44 1.92 -8.92
C LEU A 436 31.85 1.66 -10.36
N VAL A 437 33.02 2.15 -10.70
CA VAL A 437 33.67 1.92 -11.99
C VAL A 437 34.84 0.95 -11.75
N ALA A 438 34.83 -0.16 -12.47
CA ALA A 438 35.91 -1.13 -12.41
C ALA A 438 36.35 -1.54 -13.82
N GLU A 439 37.64 -1.81 -13.97
CA GLU A 439 38.24 -2.32 -15.19
C GLU A 439 38.40 -3.84 -15.09
N GLY A 440 38.00 -4.54 -16.12
CA GLY A 440 38.19 -5.97 -16.29
C GLY A 440 38.92 -6.32 -17.58
N PRO A 441 39.20 -7.60 -17.83
CA PRO A 441 39.98 -8.05 -19.01
C PRO A 441 39.29 -7.69 -20.34
N ASP A 442 37.96 -7.60 -20.37
CA ASP A 442 37.15 -7.41 -21.57
C ASP A 442 36.59 -5.99 -21.70
N GLY A 443 36.92 -5.06 -20.79
CA GLY A 443 36.43 -3.68 -20.82
C GLY A 443 36.13 -3.08 -19.46
N LEU A 444 35.16 -2.13 -19.46
CA LEU A 444 34.76 -1.38 -18.30
C LEU A 444 33.46 -1.94 -17.69
N TYR A 445 33.41 -2.04 -16.39
CA TYR A 445 32.24 -2.47 -15.63
C TYR A 445 31.72 -1.31 -14.79
N LEU A 446 30.42 -1.02 -14.96
CA LEU A 446 29.69 -0.08 -14.12
C LEU A 446 28.84 -0.91 -13.16
N ILE A 447 29.09 -0.77 -11.86
CA ILE A 447 28.46 -1.58 -10.81
C ILE A 447 27.57 -0.67 -9.99
N ASP A 448 26.28 -1.03 -9.89
CA ASP A 448 25.33 -0.36 -8.99
C ASP A 448 25.65 -0.80 -7.55
N GLN A 449 26.10 0.15 -6.73
CA GLN A 449 26.56 -0.13 -5.37
C GLN A 449 25.42 -0.63 -4.47
N HIS A 450 24.19 -0.15 -4.65
CA HIS A 450 23.02 -0.59 -3.92
C HIS A 450 22.64 -2.04 -4.28
N ALA A 451 22.49 -2.33 -5.57
CA ALA A 451 22.15 -3.66 -6.06
C ALA A 451 23.24 -4.70 -5.73
N ALA A 452 24.51 -4.32 -5.78
CA ALA A 452 25.63 -5.15 -5.38
C ALA A 452 25.58 -5.48 -3.88
N HIS A 453 25.36 -4.46 -3.03
CA HIS A 453 25.28 -4.67 -1.58
C HIS A 453 24.04 -5.48 -1.17
N GLU A 454 22.90 -5.29 -1.84
CA GLU A 454 21.73 -6.16 -1.65
C GLU A 454 22.07 -7.64 -1.90
N ARG A 455 22.78 -7.94 -2.99
CA ARG A 455 23.20 -9.30 -3.33
C ARG A 455 24.14 -9.90 -2.29
N ILE A 456 25.13 -9.16 -1.88
CA ILE A 456 26.11 -9.58 -0.88
C ILE A 456 25.43 -9.91 0.45
N LEU A 457 24.59 -9.01 0.94
CA LEU A 457 23.86 -9.19 2.20
C LEU A 457 22.92 -10.40 2.12
N PHE A 458 22.23 -10.57 1.00
CA PHE A 458 21.31 -11.69 0.78
C PHE A 458 22.05 -13.04 0.83
N GLU A 459 23.15 -13.19 0.09
CA GLU A 459 23.88 -14.46 0.07
C GLU A 459 24.55 -14.76 1.42
N LYS A 460 25.11 -13.75 2.10
CA LYS A 460 25.63 -13.89 3.46
C LYS A 460 24.55 -14.34 4.45
N LEU A 461 23.37 -13.71 4.40
CA LEU A 461 22.25 -14.04 5.29
C LEU A 461 21.71 -15.45 5.02
N MET A 462 21.53 -15.82 3.74
CA MET A 462 21.04 -17.15 3.37
C MET A 462 22.04 -18.26 3.73
N THR A 463 23.33 -18.01 3.58
CA THR A 463 24.38 -18.94 4.01
C THR A 463 24.36 -19.16 5.53
N GLN A 464 24.24 -18.07 6.32
CA GLN A 464 24.12 -18.16 7.77
C GLN A 464 22.83 -18.86 8.21
N HIS A 465 21.72 -18.59 7.51
CA HIS A 465 20.44 -19.26 7.75
C HIS A 465 20.53 -20.77 7.47
N ALA A 466 21.14 -21.18 6.36
CA ALA A 466 21.34 -22.58 6.03
C ALA A 466 22.20 -23.31 7.09
N MET A 467 23.17 -22.62 7.67
CA MET A 467 24.01 -23.13 8.75
C MET A 467 23.29 -23.09 10.13
N LYS A 468 22.06 -22.57 10.22
CA LYS A 468 21.30 -22.34 11.45
C LYS A 468 22.08 -21.54 12.51
N ASN A 469 22.93 -20.66 12.07
CA ASN A 469 23.81 -19.86 12.93
C ASN A 469 23.83 -18.41 12.43
N ILE A 470 22.73 -17.68 12.66
CA ILE A 470 22.68 -16.25 12.39
C ILE A 470 23.07 -15.53 13.67
N PRO A 471 24.25 -14.91 13.72
CA PRO A 471 24.65 -14.17 14.90
C PRO A 471 23.72 -12.95 15.08
N SER A 472 23.13 -12.86 16.28
CA SER A 472 22.28 -11.77 16.68
C SER A 472 23.02 -10.86 17.64
N GLN A 473 22.83 -9.56 17.51
CA GLN A 473 23.42 -8.57 18.40
C GLN A 473 22.34 -7.81 19.14
N ALA A 474 22.45 -7.83 20.48
CA ALA A 474 21.59 -7.07 21.37
C ALA A 474 21.84 -5.55 21.19
N LEU A 475 20.76 -4.79 21.18
CA LEU A 475 20.80 -3.34 21.16
C LEU A 475 21.08 -2.81 22.55
N LEU A 476 21.95 -1.79 22.68
CA LEU A 476 22.22 -1.11 23.96
C LEU A 476 20.95 -0.52 24.57
N THR A 477 20.08 0.04 23.72
CA THR A 477 18.76 0.53 24.11
C THR A 477 17.75 -0.13 23.18
N PRO A 478 16.78 -0.90 23.72
CA PRO A 478 15.73 -1.48 22.91
C PRO A 478 14.96 -0.40 22.16
N ALA A 479 14.67 -0.66 20.89
CA ALA A 479 13.93 0.26 20.04
C ALA A 479 12.44 -0.08 20.07
N THR A 480 11.57 0.91 20.30
CA THR A 480 10.11 0.73 20.26
C THR A 480 9.53 1.15 18.94
N VAL A 481 8.61 0.35 18.41
CA VAL A 481 7.93 0.59 17.14
C VAL A 481 6.43 0.44 17.32
N THR A 482 5.68 1.51 17.08
CA THR A 482 4.22 1.46 17.02
C THR A 482 3.78 1.34 15.57
N LEU A 483 2.87 0.42 15.31
CA LEU A 483 2.36 0.08 13.98
C LEU A 483 0.84 0.26 13.93
N PRO A 484 0.27 0.56 12.74
CA PRO A 484 -1.17 0.46 12.54
C PRO A 484 -1.69 -0.94 12.87
N PRO A 485 -2.95 -1.08 13.33
CA PRO A 485 -3.51 -2.38 13.71
C PRO A 485 -3.35 -3.48 12.65
N PRO A 486 -3.55 -3.20 11.33
CA PRO A 486 -3.33 -4.21 10.30
C PRO A 486 -1.89 -4.70 10.20
N SER A 487 -0.94 -3.77 10.31
CA SER A 487 0.49 -4.03 10.23
C SER A 487 1.00 -4.73 11.49
N ALA A 488 0.49 -4.33 12.66
CA ALA A 488 0.80 -4.96 13.94
C ALA A 488 0.41 -6.44 13.96
N ARG A 489 -0.79 -6.77 13.48
CA ARG A 489 -1.26 -8.17 13.40
C ARG A 489 -0.45 -8.99 12.40
N LEU A 490 -0.06 -8.37 11.29
CA LEU A 490 0.80 -9.04 10.31
C LEU A 490 2.16 -9.37 10.93
N LEU A 491 2.77 -8.41 11.63
CA LEU A 491 4.04 -8.63 12.31
C LEU A 491 3.94 -9.74 13.35
N LEU A 492 2.87 -9.78 14.17
CA LEU A 492 2.64 -10.84 15.16
C LEU A 492 2.65 -12.24 14.52
N SER A 493 2.07 -12.39 13.33
CA SER A 493 2.07 -13.67 12.61
C SER A 493 3.45 -14.07 12.07
N GLN A 494 4.38 -13.12 11.94
CA GLN A 494 5.71 -13.33 11.37
C GLN A 494 6.84 -13.32 12.43
N LEU A 495 6.54 -13.09 13.72
CA LEU A 495 7.53 -13.09 14.78
C LEU A 495 8.39 -14.36 14.82
N PRO A 496 7.82 -15.58 14.68
CA PRO A 496 8.62 -16.80 14.65
C PRO A 496 9.64 -16.82 13.50
N THR A 497 9.21 -16.34 12.31
CA THR A 497 10.10 -16.26 11.16
C THR A 497 11.22 -15.25 11.37
N LEU A 498 10.91 -14.08 11.94
CA LEU A 498 11.91 -13.05 12.26
C LEU A 498 12.94 -13.54 13.29
N GLN A 499 12.52 -14.33 14.28
CA GLN A 499 13.43 -14.94 15.24
C GLN A 499 14.43 -15.89 14.56
N HIS A 500 14.00 -16.68 13.58
CA HIS A 500 14.89 -17.53 12.80
C HIS A 500 15.93 -16.75 11.99
N PHE A 501 15.64 -15.48 11.66
CA PHE A 501 16.58 -14.56 11.02
C PHE A 501 17.39 -13.70 12.01
N GLY A 502 17.34 -14.00 13.30
CA GLY A 502 18.16 -13.35 14.32
C GLY A 502 17.61 -12.01 14.81
N PHE A 503 16.35 -11.69 14.53
CA PHE A 503 15.65 -10.57 15.14
C PHE A 503 15.02 -11.02 16.47
N ASP A 504 15.24 -10.27 17.53
CA ASP A 504 14.53 -10.42 18.80
C ASP A 504 13.53 -9.27 18.92
N VAL A 505 12.26 -9.60 18.64
CA VAL A 505 11.14 -8.65 18.63
C VAL A 505 10.02 -9.22 19.49
N GLU A 506 9.54 -8.43 20.44
CA GLU A 506 8.43 -8.82 21.32
C GLU A 506 7.31 -7.77 21.32
N GLU A 507 6.08 -8.19 21.62
CA GLU A 507 4.96 -7.29 21.84
C GLU A 507 5.14 -6.61 23.20
N PHE A 508 5.19 -5.29 23.21
CA PHE A 508 5.39 -4.46 24.41
C PHE A 508 4.08 -3.78 24.86
N GLY A 509 3.09 -3.70 23.99
CA GLY A 509 1.79 -3.11 24.26
C GLY A 509 0.88 -3.14 23.03
N PRO A 510 -0.35 -2.64 23.11
CA PRO A 510 -1.25 -2.63 21.96
C PRO A 510 -0.59 -2.00 20.74
N ASN A 511 -0.44 -2.79 19.66
CA ASN A 511 0.18 -2.40 18.39
C ASN A 511 1.61 -1.85 18.53
N THR A 512 2.29 -2.08 19.65
CA THR A 512 3.63 -1.59 19.94
C THR A 512 4.57 -2.78 20.16
N PHE A 513 5.72 -2.74 19.51
CA PHE A 513 6.73 -3.79 19.54
C PHE A 513 8.05 -3.23 20.04
N GLN A 514 8.80 -4.06 20.75
CA GLN A 514 10.14 -3.76 21.22
C GLN A 514 11.14 -4.64 20.48
N VAL A 515 12.12 -4.03 19.82
CA VAL A 515 13.25 -4.70 19.18
C VAL A 515 14.40 -4.72 20.15
N ARG A 516 14.83 -5.90 20.59
CA ARG A 516 15.93 -6.10 21.54
C ARG A 516 17.23 -6.46 20.87
N ALA A 517 17.14 -7.20 19.75
CA ALA A 517 18.31 -7.59 18.99
C ALA A 517 18.01 -7.63 17.50
N ILE A 518 19.05 -7.44 16.70
CA ILE A 518 19.02 -7.55 15.24
C ILE A 518 20.18 -8.43 14.78
N PRO A 519 20.10 -9.05 13.56
CA PRO A 519 21.23 -9.78 13.01
C PRO A 519 22.48 -8.90 12.94
N ALA A 520 23.65 -9.45 13.30
CA ALA A 520 24.89 -8.70 13.36
C ALA A 520 25.29 -8.08 12.00
N LEU A 521 24.86 -8.70 10.88
CA LEU A 521 25.03 -8.17 9.53
C LEU A 521 24.40 -6.78 9.31
N PHE A 522 23.47 -6.37 10.15
CA PHE A 522 22.69 -5.13 10.00
C PHE A 522 23.06 -4.05 11.05
N MET A 523 24.21 -4.19 11.65
CA MET A 523 24.73 -3.18 12.58
C MET A 523 24.91 -1.82 11.90
N GLY A 524 24.52 -0.76 12.62
CA GLY A 524 24.58 0.63 12.11
C GLY A 524 23.32 1.12 11.42
N SER A 525 22.31 0.26 11.21
CA SER A 525 20.99 0.67 10.70
C SER A 525 20.03 1.01 11.83
N ASP A 526 19.02 1.88 11.56
CA ASP A 526 17.95 2.15 12.51
C ASP A 526 17.00 0.94 12.62
N PRO A 527 16.95 0.24 13.78
CA PRO A 527 16.13 -0.95 13.96
C PRO A 527 14.64 -0.69 13.79
N SER A 528 14.18 0.51 14.20
CA SER A 528 12.77 0.91 14.10
C SER A 528 12.34 1.11 12.65
N ALA A 529 13.18 1.80 11.88
CA ALA A 529 12.94 2.01 10.45
C ALA A 529 13.01 0.69 9.67
N ALA A 530 13.95 -0.20 10.05
CA ALA A 530 14.08 -1.52 9.45
C ALA A 530 12.83 -2.37 9.68
N LEU A 531 12.33 -2.45 10.92
CA LEU A 531 11.14 -3.24 11.24
C LEU A 531 9.89 -2.70 10.54
N ARG A 532 9.68 -1.37 10.52
CA ARG A 532 8.55 -0.75 9.78
C ARG A 532 8.61 -1.09 8.31
N ALA A 533 9.76 -0.98 7.70
CA ALA A 533 9.96 -1.27 6.29
C ALA A 533 9.70 -2.75 5.94
N LEU A 534 10.13 -3.67 6.82
CA LEU A 534 9.83 -5.09 6.67
C LEU A 534 8.32 -5.37 6.69
N VAL A 535 7.60 -4.74 7.61
CA VAL A 535 6.14 -4.90 7.70
C VAL A 535 5.44 -4.33 6.47
N GLU A 536 5.89 -3.18 5.95
CA GLU A 536 5.37 -2.61 4.70
C GLU A 536 5.54 -3.57 3.52
N ASP A 537 6.69 -4.23 3.44
CA ASP A 537 6.97 -5.18 2.37
C ASP A 537 6.16 -6.49 2.52
N PHE A 538 5.88 -6.98 3.75
CA PHE A 538 4.94 -8.08 3.97
C PHE A 538 3.53 -7.78 3.45
N GLU A 539 3.18 -6.50 3.39
CA GLU A 539 1.89 -6.06 2.88
C GLU A 539 1.73 -6.19 1.36
N GLU A 540 2.80 -6.31 0.59
CA GLU A 540 2.74 -6.39 -0.86
C GLU A 540 2.40 -7.79 -1.40
N ASP A 541 2.72 -8.88 -0.66
CA ASP A 541 2.48 -10.25 -1.11
C ASP A 541 1.29 -10.92 -0.43
N GLU A 542 0.22 -11.15 -1.16
CA GLU A 542 -1.02 -11.75 -0.66
C GLU A 542 -0.98 -13.27 -0.49
N THR A 543 0.01 -14.00 -1.03
CA THR A 543 0.13 -15.48 -0.86
C THR A 543 1.55 -15.99 -1.11
N PRO A 544 2.36 -16.26 -0.09
CA PRO A 544 3.60 -17.01 -0.28
C PRO A 544 3.39 -18.51 -0.04
N LEU A 545 3.90 -19.34 -0.93
CA LEU A 545 4.17 -20.77 -0.67
C LEU A 545 5.23 -20.86 0.44
N GLN A 546 5.04 -21.73 1.43
CA GLN A 546 5.85 -21.76 2.67
C GLN A 546 7.37 -21.81 2.46
N ASN A 547 7.87 -22.44 1.41
CA ASN A 547 9.31 -22.56 1.14
C ASN A 547 9.95 -21.32 0.46
N GLU A 548 9.15 -20.37 -0.03
CA GLU A 548 9.65 -19.11 -0.62
C GLU A 548 9.61 -17.93 0.36
N ILE A 549 8.94 -18.07 1.50
CA ILE A 549 8.75 -17.00 2.48
C ILE A 549 10.10 -16.54 3.03
N GLU A 550 10.96 -17.47 3.39
CA GLU A 550 12.26 -17.20 3.99
C GLU A 550 13.19 -16.45 3.04
N ALA A 551 13.31 -16.91 1.79
CA ALA A 551 14.13 -16.25 0.79
C ALA A 551 13.59 -14.85 0.42
N LYS A 552 12.26 -14.70 0.32
CA LYS A 552 11.62 -13.40 0.09
C LYS A 552 11.82 -12.45 1.27
N LEU A 553 11.71 -12.95 2.51
CA LEU A 553 11.98 -12.18 3.72
C LEU A 553 13.44 -11.72 3.75
N ALA A 554 14.39 -12.64 3.52
CA ALA A 554 15.80 -12.32 3.46
C ALA A 554 16.11 -11.24 2.41
N ALA A 555 15.55 -11.37 1.19
CA ALA A 555 15.73 -10.38 0.13
C ALA A 555 15.22 -9.00 0.55
N ARG A 556 14.07 -8.92 1.22
CA ARG A 556 13.47 -7.67 1.71
C ARG A 556 14.27 -7.00 2.81
N VAL A 557 14.72 -7.82 3.78
CA VAL A 557 15.61 -7.34 4.83
C VAL A 557 16.87 -6.74 4.21
N CYS A 558 17.51 -7.44 3.27
CA CYS A 558 18.73 -7.00 2.62
C CYS A 558 18.53 -5.73 1.80
N LYS A 559 17.41 -5.59 1.10
CA LYS A 559 17.04 -4.37 0.34
C LYS A 559 16.99 -3.12 1.23
N ARG A 560 16.52 -3.27 2.47
CA ARG A 560 16.38 -2.12 3.40
C ARG A 560 17.66 -1.78 4.12
N MET A 561 18.53 -2.76 4.25
CA MET A 561 19.79 -2.64 4.99
C MET A 561 20.98 -2.38 4.08
N ALA A 562 20.79 -2.46 2.75
CA ALA A 562 21.84 -2.14 1.79
C ALA A 562 22.24 -0.65 1.85
N VAL A 563 23.47 -0.36 1.42
CA VAL A 563 23.99 1.00 1.28
C VAL A 563 22.99 1.86 0.52
N LYS A 564 22.64 3.02 1.07
CA LYS A 564 21.66 3.92 0.44
C LYS A 564 22.26 4.59 -0.79
N ASP A 565 21.42 4.80 -1.83
CA ASP A 565 21.80 5.64 -2.96
C ASP A 565 22.24 7.04 -2.49
N GLY A 566 23.34 7.53 -3.07
CA GLY A 566 23.91 8.82 -2.71
C GLY A 566 24.92 8.78 -1.54
N GLN A 567 25.28 7.60 -1.04
CA GLN A 567 26.32 7.43 -0.04
C GLN A 567 27.71 7.34 -0.71
N THR A 568 28.58 8.27 -0.36
CA THR A 568 29.99 8.20 -0.80
C THR A 568 30.71 7.17 0.06
N LEU A 569 31.25 6.14 -0.58
CA LEU A 569 32.07 5.11 0.05
C LEU A 569 33.54 5.52 0.05
N SER A 570 34.25 5.21 1.12
CA SER A 570 35.72 5.30 1.15
C SER A 570 36.34 4.29 0.17
N ASN A 571 37.60 4.52 -0.23
CA ASN A 571 38.29 3.58 -1.13
C ASN A 571 38.39 2.16 -0.58
N GLU A 572 38.45 2.01 0.75
CA GLU A 572 38.48 0.72 1.42
C GLU A 572 37.12 0.02 1.35
N GLU A 573 36.03 0.75 1.60
CA GLU A 573 34.66 0.25 1.49
C GLU A 573 34.31 -0.14 0.06
N GLN A 574 34.73 0.65 -0.95
CA GLN A 574 34.54 0.35 -2.37
C GLN A 574 35.24 -0.97 -2.76
N ARG A 575 36.51 -1.17 -2.29
CA ARG A 575 37.25 -2.42 -2.54
C ARG A 575 36.63 -3.61 -1.83
N ALA A 576 36.19 -3.44 -0.60
CA ALA A 576 35.51 -4.48 0.17
C ALA A 576 34.21 -4.91 -0.52
N LEU A 577 33.40 -3.94 -0.97
CA LEU A 577 32.16 -4.21 -1.71
C LEU A 577 32.42 -4.99 -2.99
N LEU A 578 33.46 -4.61 -3.75
CA LEU A 578 33.82 -5.33 -4.98
C LEU A 578 34.28 -6.75 -4.71
N ALA A 579 35.17 -6.96 -3.73
CA ALA A 579 35.66 -8.27 -3.34
C ALA A 579 34.54 -9.19 -2.82
N ASP A 580 33.64 -8.64 -2.00
CA ASP A 580 32.47 -9.38 -1.51
C ASP A 580 31.51 -9.77 -2.66
N LEU A 581 31.33 -8.88 -3.66
CA LEU A 581 30.50 -9.17 -4.84
C LEU A 581 31.13 -10.27 -5.72
N GLU A 582 32.46 -10.25 -5.88
CA GLU A 582 33.20 -11.29 -6.61
C GLU A 582 33.09 -12.66 -5.92
N ALA A 583 32.90 -12.70 -4.61
CA ALA A 583 32.72 -13.91 -3.82
C ALA A 583 31.30 -14.48 -3.86
N CYS A 584 30.32 -13.72 -4.37
CA CYS A 584 28.93 -14.18 -4.49
C CYS A 584 28.75 -15.29 -5.54
N ASP A 585 27.77 -16.17 -5.31
CA ASP A 585 27.40 -17.24 -6.26
C ASP A 585 26.69 -16.67 -7.51
N SER A 586 25.88 -15.62 -7.35
CA SER A 586 25.13 -14.97 -8.44
C SER A 586 25.38 -13.46 -8.51
N PRO A 587 26.62 -13.01 -8.77
CA PRO A 587 27.02 -11.63 -8.61
C PRO A 587 26.40 -10.64 -9.61
N ARG A 588 25.82 -11.14 -10.72
CA ARG A 588 25.33 -10.31 -11.85
C ARG A 588 23.91 -9.77 -11.66
N THR A 589 23.16 -10.30 -10.70
CA THR A 589 21.78 -9.92 -10.44
C THR A 589 21.52 -9.74 -8.95
N CYS A 590 20.78 -8.70 -8.55
CA CYS A 590 20.32 -8.58 -7.17
C CYS A 590 19.19 -9.60 -6.87
N PRO A 591 18.81 -9.82 -5.61
CA PRO A 591 17.75 -10.75 -5.24
C PRO A 591 16.39 -10.45 -5.90
N HIS A 592 16.18 -9.23 -6.38
CA HIS A 592 14.96 -8.76 -7.05
C HIS A 592 15.03 -8.88 -8.58
N GLY A 593 16.11 -9.49 -9.14
CA GLY A 593 16.29 -9.69 -10.58
C GLY A 593 16.85 -8.49 -11.34
N ARG A 594 17.25 -7.39 -10.67
CA ARG A 594 17.90 -6.26 -11.32
C ARG A 594 19.37 -6.57 -11.58
N PRO A 595 19.95 -6.13 -12.70
CA PRO A 595 21.38 -6.30 -12.94
C PRO A 595 22.17 -5.49 -11.89
N THR A 596 23.20 -6.12 -11.31
CA THR A 596 24.14 -5.46 -10.38
C THR A 596 25.23 -4.71 -11.12
N MET A 597 25.47 -5.04 -12.39
CA MET A 597 26.51 -4.44 -13.19
C MET A 597 26.17 -4.38 -14.68
N ILE A 598 26.77 -3.43 -15.37
CA ILE A 598 26.72 -3.25 -16.82
C ILE A 598 28.16 -3.36 -17.34
N HIS A 599 28.38 -4.18 -18.37
CA HIS A 599 29.66 -4.33 -19.04
C HIS A 599 29.70 -3.50 -20.32
N LEU A 600 30.71 -2.67 -20.46
CA LEU A 600 31.03 -1.90 -21.65
C LEU A 600 32.31 -2.47 -22.27
N SER A 601 32.16 -3.27 -23.32
CA SER A 601 33.32 -3.88 -23.98
C SER A 601 34.22 -2.84 -24.62
N VAL A 602 35.53 -3.17 -24.75
CA VAL A 602 36.52 -2.32 -25.42
C VAL A 602 36.07 -1.99 -26.86
N ASP A 603 35.52 -2.98 -27.59
CA ASP A 603 34.97 -2.76 -28.93
C ASP A 603 33.83 -1.73 -28.98
N MET A 604 32.97 -1.74 -27.97
CA MET A 604 31.87 -0.76 -27.87
C MET A 604 32.40 0.65 -27.60
N LEU A 605 33.40 0.77 -26.71
CA LEU A 605 34.07 2.04 -26.42
C LEU A 605 34.81 2.56 -27.66
N GLU A 606 35.57 1.72 -28.36
CA GLU A 606 36.28 2.12 -29.58
C GLU A 606 35.34 2.59 -30.70
N ARG A 607 34.15 1.96 -30.84
CA ARG A 607 33.12 2.43 -31.79
C ARG A 607 32.57 3.79 -31.41
N GLN A 608 32.29 4.01 -30.13
CA GLN A 608 31.75 5.29 -29.66
C GLN A 608 32.75 6.45 -29.82
N PHE A 609 34.05 6.18 -29.68
CA PHE A 609 35.11 7.13 -29.91
C PHE A 609 35.57 7.23 -31.38
N GLY A 610 34.87 6.54 -32.30
CA GLY A 610 35.19 6.58 -33.74
C GLY A 610 36.56 5.98 -34.13
N ARG A 611 37.17 5.18 -33.23
CA ARG A 611 38.46 4.53 -33.48
C ARG A 611 38.40 3.28 -34.39
N ARG A 612 37.21 2.65 -34.51
CA ARG A 612 36.89 1.65 -35.53
C ARG A 612 35.83 2.23 -36.43
N GLY A 613 36.15 2.49 -37.69
CA GLY A 613 35.27 3.13 -38.65
C GLY A 613 33.96 2.41 -38.81
N ALA A 614 32.88 3.17 -38.87
CA ALA A 614 31.61 2.73 -39.43
C ALA A 614 31.86 2.35 -40.91
N ARG A 615 31.83 1.08 -41.22
CA ARG A 615 31.63 0.54 -42.58
C ARG A 615 30.19 0.19 -42.78
#